data_f4523a4cbb85c26b9c430e5042ca13a2
#
_entry.id   f4523a4cbb85c26b9c430e5042ca13a2
#
_cell.length_a   1.000
_cell.length_b   1.000
_cell.length_c   1.000
_cell.angle_alpha   90.00
_cell.angle_beta   90.00
_cell.angle_gamma   90.00
#
_symmetry.space_group_name_H-M   'P 1'
#
loop_
_entity.id
_entity.type
_entity.pdbx_description
1 polymer ?
#
loop_
_entity_poly.entity_id
_entity_poly.type
_entity_poly.pdbx_seq_one_letter_code
_entity_poly.pdbx_strand_id
1 'polypeptide(L)'
;MTPDDSTSIRFGCQTYSWQMSGDAYKGRLDHMATVAAESGLAGIEPEVIMLGGYADPGRAAEALDEAGIELTALAYAAEWRRPRETEAEREEADRVIAFLERFPGTPLVVVQLPYEDRDNLRERQENAIGCMDAVARRAAAAGIRATVHPNSPPGSAFRTADDYELLLGMLDPEVIGFTPDVGHLAAGGMDPLEVIRRYRDRVDHVHFKDIDAAGEWAPTGDGRIDFPGIVSYLRDTGYTGWIVFEDESPSVEQDPDVGARRNGAYAREILMPLLDANGRR
;
A
#
# COMPACT_ATOMS: atom_id res chain seq x y z
N MET A 1 20.35 -23.63 5.94
CA MET A 1 19.56 -23.22 4.78
C MET A 1 18.42 -22.40 5.36
N THR A 2 18.48 -21.08 5.26
CA THR A 2 17.32 -20.22 5.51
C THR A 2 16.26 -20.57 4.47
N PRO A 3 14.97 -20.69 4.83
CA PRO A 3 13.91 -20.80 3.84
C PRO A 3 14.03 -19.63 2.87
N ASP A 4 13.75 -19.87 1.61
CA ASP A 4 13.68 -18.81 0.60
C ASP A 4 12.53 -17.88 1.00
N ASP A 5 12.85 -16.73 1.57
CA ASP A 5 11.89 -15.73 2.06
C ASP A 5 10.94 -15.21 0.96
N SER A 6 11.28 -15.45 -0.32
CA SER A 6 10.47 -15.05 -1.48
C SER A 6 9.17 -15.85 -1.64
N THR A 7 8.96 -16.91 -0.85
CA THR A 7 7.80 -17.82 -0.97
C THR A 7 6.77 -17.66 0.13
N SER A 8 6.90 -16.64 1.00
CA SER A 8 6.02 -16.43 2.15
C SER A 8 5.42 -15.02 2.19
N ILE A 9 4.33 -14.86 2.93
CA ILE A 9 3.78 -13.56 3.30
C ILE A 9 4.74 -12.88 4.28
N ARG A 10 5.06 -11.61 4.00
CA ARG A 10 5.90 -10.76 4.85
C ARG A 10 5.14 -9.52 5.29
N PHE A 11 5.53 -8.94 6.42
CA PHE A 11 4.87 -7.78 6.99
C PHE A 11 5.77 -6.56 6.98
N GLY A 12 5.21 -5.42 6.55
CA GLY A 12 5.85 -4.12 6.51
C GLY A 12 4.93 -3.02 7.05
N CYS A 13 5.39 -1.78 7.01
CA CYS A 13 4.57 -0.60 7.29
C CYS A 13 4.71 0.46 6.22
N GLN A 14 3.66 1.26 6.06
CA GLN A 14 3.59 2.38 5.14
C GLN A 14 3.92 3.68 5.88
N THR A 15 4.55 4.66 5.21
CA THR A 15 4.97 5.91 5.84
C THR A 15 3.85 6.92 6.07
N TYR A 16 2.63 6.65 5.64
CA TYR A 16 1.49 7.55 5.84
C TYR A 16 1.24 7.84 7.32
N SER A 17 1.46 6.86 8.19
CA SER A 17 1.38 7.06 9.64
C SER A 17 2.28 8.21 10.13
N TRP A 18 3.49 8.34 9.59
CA TRP A 18 4.39 9.46 9.90
C TRP A 18 4.01 10.74 9.16
N GLN A 19 3.43 10.61 7.96
CA GLN A 19 2.95 11.75 7.16
C GLN A 19 1.83 12.52 7.86
N MET A 20 0.98 11.85 8.65
CA MET A 20 -0.06 12.47 9.48
C MET A 20 0.49 13.52 10.48
N SER A 21 1.76 13.40 10.87
CA SER A 21 2.47 14.39 11.70
C SER A 21 2.99 15.59 10.88
N GLY A 22 2.53 15.79 9.65
CA GLY A 22 2.95 16.85 8.74
C GLY A 22 4.40 16.68 8.27
N ASP A 23 5.15 17.77 8.22
CA ASP A 23 6.53 17.74 7.70
C ASP A 23 7.58 17.19 8.70
N ALA A 24 7.18 16.77 9.90
CA ALA A 24 8.12 16.38 10.97
C ALA A 24 9.04 15.20 10.57
N TYR A 25 8.53 14.28 9.77
CA TYR A 25 9.25 13.09 9.33
C TYR A 25 9.61 13.08 7.84
N LYS A 26 9.29 14.12 7.11
CA LYS A 26 9.65 14.23 5.69
C LYS A 26 11.16 14.20 5.52
N GLY A 27 11.65 13.31 4.67
CA GLY A 27 13.09 13.10 4.47
C GLY A 27 13.79 12.39 5.63
N ARG A 28 13.04 11.63 6.44
CA ARG A 28 13.56 10.84 7.57
C ARG A 28 13.34 9.33 7.36
N LEU A 29 13.60 8.86 6.14
CA LEU A 29 13.48 7.42 5.83
C LEU A 29 14.36 6.56 6.74
N ASP A 30 15.54 7.02 7.09
CA ASP A 30 16.46 6.40 8.05
C ASP A 30 15.79 6.11 9.40
N HIS A 31 15.13 7.11 9.98
CA HIS A 31 14.39 6.98 11.24
C HIS A 31 13.21 5.99 11.08
N MET A 32 12.37 6.18 10.07
CA MET A 32 11.18 5.36 9.86
C MET A 32 11.56 3.89 9.60
N ALA A 33 12.60 3.64 8.82
CA ALA A 33 13.13 2.31 8.56
C ALA A 33 13.68 1.64 9.85
N THR A 34 14.42 2.39 10.66
CA THR A 34 14.92 1.92 11.96
C THR A 34 13.77 1.52 12.88
N VAL A 35 12.74 2.36 13.00
CA VAL A 35 11.56 2.07 13.84
C VAL A 35 10.80 0.83 13.33
N ALA A 36 10.63 0.68 12.02
CA ALA A 36 10.02 -0.50 11.42
C ALA A 36 10.81 -1.78 11.76
N ALA A 37 12.13 -1.76 11.60
CA ALA A 37 13.02 -2.88 11.95
C ALA A 37 12.94 -3.25 13.43
N GLU A 38 13.04 -2.26 14.33
CA GLU A 38 12.94 -2.46 15.77
C GLU A 38 11.56 -3.01 16.20
N SER A 39 10.52 -2.72 15.40
CA SER A 39 9.18 -3.25 15.59
C SER A 39 9.03 -4.70 15.14
N GLY A 40 10.03 -5.27 14.48
CA GLY A 40 10.01 -6.63 13.93
C GLY A 40 9.30 -6.73 12.58
N LEU A 41 9.12 -5.61 11.88
CA LEU A 41 8.65 -5.58 10.50
C LEU A 41 9.82 -5.77 9.54
N ALA A 42 9.58 -6.47 8.43
CA ALA A 42 10.63 -6.83 7.48
C ALA A 42 10.82 -5.81 6.35
N GLY A 43 9.94 -4.79 6.28
CA GLY A 43 10.02 -3.81 5.22
C GLY A 43 9.19 -2.55 5.47
N ILE A 44 9.40 -1.57 4.58
CA ILE A 44 8.72 -0.28 4.61
C ILE A 44 8.27 0.13 3.21
N GLU A 45 7.09 0.75 3.12
CA GLU A 45 6.56 1.40 1.93
C GLU A 45 6.54 2.91 2.11
N PRO A 46 7.49 3.67 1.55
CA PRO A 46 7.38 5.11 1.58
C PRO A 46 6.40 5.63 0.52
N GLU A 47 5.72 6.73 0.86
CA GLU A 47 5.18 7.62 -0.17
C GLU A 47 6.30 8.51 -0.74
N VAL A 48 6.22 8.77 -2.04
CA VAL A 48 7.20 9.61 -2.75
C VAL A 48 7.41 10.96 -2.04
N ILE A 49 6.33 11.57 -1.55
CA ILE A 49 6.39 12.88 -0.85
C ILE A 49 7.20 12.82 0.45
N MET A 50 7.34 11.65 1.06
CA MET A 50 8.07 11.44 2.32
C MET A 50 9.57 11.25 2.12
N LEU A 51 10.03 10.95 0.91
CA LEU A 51 11.43 10.60 0.65
C LEU A 51 12.42 11.75 0.90
N GLY A 52 12.08 12.99 0.54
CA GLY A 52 12.99 14.11 0.67
C GLY A 52 14.35 13.83 0.01
N GLY A 53 15.44 13.90 0.78
CA GLY A 53 16.79 13.57 0.28
C GLY A 53 17.02 12.10 -0.10
N TYR A 54 16.13 11.20 0.32
CA TYR A 54 16.11 9.79 -0.05
C TYR A 54 15.39 9.50 -1.37
N ALA A 55 14.94 10.54 -2.09
CA ALA A 55 14.59 10.42 -3.51
C ALA A 55 15.81 10.03 -4.39
N ASP A 56 17.03 10.16 -3.88
CA ASP A 56 18.21 9.48 -4.40
C ASP A 56 18.17 7.99 -4.04
N PRO A 57 18.05 7.06 -5.02
CA PRO A 57 17.87 5.65 -4.73
C PRO A 57 19.09 4.99 -4.06
N GLY A 58 20.30 5.56 -4.23
CA GLY A 58 21.49 5.07 -3.54
C GLY A 58 21.41 5.33 -2.04
N ARG A 59 21.00 6.55 -1.66
CA ARG A 59 20.81 6.92 -0.24
C ARG A 59 19.65 6.15 0.39
N ALA A 60 18.58 5.91 -0.36
CA ALA A 60 17.49 5.08 0.13
C ALA A 60 17.94 3.65 0.41
N ALA A 61 18.68 3.04 -0.53
CA ALA A 61 19.23 1.71 -0.36
C ALA A 61 20.16 1.62 0.86
N GLU A 62 21.08 2.58 1.05
CA GLU A 62 21.95 2.64 2.23
C GLU A 62 21.16 2.67 3.54
N ALA A 63 20.11 3.51 3.63
CA ALA A 63 19.29 3.61 4.84
C ALA A 63 18.51 2.31 5.14
N LEU A 64 17.99 1.64 4.10
CA LEU A 64 17.29 0.36 4.25
C LEU A 64 18.25 -0.76 4.64
N ASP A 65 19.43 -0.81 4.03
CA ASP A 65 20.50 -1.79 4.35
C ASP A 65 20.98 -1.59 5.81
N GLU A 66 21.18 -0.34 6.26
CA GLU A 66 21.57 -0.03 7.64
C GLU A 66 20.50 -0.46 8.65
N ALA A 67 19.21 -0.30 8.30
CA ALA A 67 18.09 -0.78 9.12
C ALA A 67 17.87 -2.29 9.02
N GLY A 68 18.38 -2.95 7.99
CA GLY A 68 18.19 -4.39 7.75
C GLY A 68 16.79 -4.77 7.31
N ILE A 69 16.10 -3.89 6.57
CA ILE A 69 14.75 -4.13 6.03
C ILE A 69 14.68 -3.84 4.53
N GLU A 70 13.59 -4.26 3.88
CA GLU A 70 13.40 -4.11 2.45
C GLU A 70 12.42 -2.98 2.10
N LEU A 71 12.56 -2.46 0.87
CA LEU A 71 11.52 -1.64 0.25
C LEU A 71 10.39 -2.55 -0.21
N THR A 72 9.20 -2.44 0.41
CA THR A 72 8.05 -3.30 0.10
C THR A 72 7.33 -2.87 -1.17
N ALA A 73 7.23 -1.56 -1.36
CA ALA A 73 6.67 -0.87 -2.52
C ALA A 73 7.08 0.61 -2.45
N LEU A 74 6.79 1.37 -3.51
CA LEU A 74 6.85 2.84 -3.49
C LEU A 74 5.48 3.38 -3.90
N ALA A 75 4.85 4.17 -3.02
CA ALA A 75 3.54 4.75 -3.29
C ALA A 75 3.67 6.11 -3.97
N TYR A 76 3.05 6.23 -5.14
CA TYR A 76 2.94 7.44 -5.93
C TYR A 76 1.49 7.90 -6.03
N ALA A 77 1.19 9.06 -5.45
CA ALA A 77 -0.13 9.66 -5.45
C ALA A 77 -0.17 10.86 -6.40
N ALA A 78 -1.21 10.92 -7.25
CA ALA A 78 -1.41 12.05 -8.15
C ALA A 78 -2.91 12.37 -8.33
N GLU A 79 -3.19 13.57 -8.84
CA GLU A 79 -4.57 14.03 -8.99
C GLU A 79 -5.27 13.45 -10.21
N TRP A 80 -4.58 13.34 -11.35
CA TRP A 80 -5.08 12.83 -12.63
C TRP A 80 -6.45 13.37 -13.04
N ARG A 81 -6.59 14.70 -12.95
CA ARG A 81 -7.86 15.39 -13.24
C ARG A 81 -8.19 15.51 -14.73
N ARG A 82 -7.22 15.22 -15.61
CA ARG A 82 -7.32 15.41 -17.06
C ARG A 82 -7.27 14.08 -17.78
N PRO A 83 -7.77 14.01 -19.05
CA PRO A 83 -7.75 12.78 -19.84
C PRO A 83 -6.34 12.21 -20.09
N ARG A 84 -5.30 12.99 -19.79
CA ARG A 84 -3.89 12.60 -19.83
C ARG A 84 -3.15 13.28 -18.70
N GLU A 85 -2.08 12.63 -18.24
CA GLU A 85 -1.14 13.21 -17.29
C GLU A 85 -0.73 14.63 -17.72
N THR A 86 -0.66 15.54 -16.78
CA THR A 86 0.06 16.80 -16.96
C THR A 86 1.55 16.53 -17.12
N GLU A 87 2.31 17.51 -17.62
CA GLU A 87 3.77 17.39 -17.75
C GLU A 87 4.41 17.09 -16.37
N ALA A 88 3.98 17.77 -15.32
CA ALA A 88 4.48 17.58 -13.97
C ALA A 88 4.17 16.18 -13.41
N GLU A 89 2.95 15.67 -13.58
CA GLU A 89 2.57 14.31 -13.18
C GLU A 89 3.40 13.27 -13.93
N ARG A 90 3.62 13.47 -15.23
CA ARG A 90 4.41 12.56 -16.05
C ARG A 90 5.88 12.54 -15.62
N GLU A 91 6.49 13.73 -15.44
CA GLU A 91 7.87 13.85 -14.98
C GLU A 91 8.08 13.19 -13.61
N GLU A 92 7.11 13.35 -12.70
CA GLU A 92 7.17 12.71 -11.40
C GLU A 92 7.06 11.18 -11.51
N ALA A 93 6.09 10.69 -12.28
CA ALA A 93 5.96 9.25 -12.54
C ALA A 93 7.24 8.66 -13.17
N ASP A 94 7.85 9.35 -14.11
CA ASP A 94 9.09 8.90 -14.76
C ASP A 94 10.27 8.89 -13.76
N ARG A 95 10.35 9.87 -12.82
CA ARG A 95 11.33 9.85 -11.71
C ARG A 95 11.13 8.67 -10.76
N VAL A 96 9.87 8.38 -10.43
CA VAL A 96 9.50 7.25 -9.55
C VAL A 96 9.86 5.92 -10.20
N ILE A 97 9.59 5.76 -11.49
CA ILE A 97 9.97 4.57 -12.26
C ILE A 97 11.49 4.41 -12.25
N ALA A 98 12.25 5.48 -12.55
CA ALA A 98 13.71 5.45 -12.52
C ALA A 98 14.29 5.15 -11.12
N PHE A 99 13.63 5.60 -10.05
CA PHE A 99 13.99 5.21 -8.68
C PHE A 99 13.85 3.70 -8.48
N LEU A 100 12.72 3.13 -8.89
CA LEU A 100 12.42 1.70 -8.69
C LEU A 100 13.29 0.76 -9.54
N GLU A 101 13.92 1.22 -10.62
CA GLU A 101 14.92 0.43 -11.36
C GLU A 101 16.10 -0.03 -10.48
N ARG A 102 16.36 0.66 -9.35
CA ARG A 102 17.37 0.28 -8.35
C ARG A 102 16.89 -0.74 -7.32
N PHE A 103 15.58 -1.05 -7.32
CA PHE A 103 14.95 -1.98 -6.38
C PHE A 103 14.18 -3.07 -7.16
N PRO A 104 14.90 -4.02 -7.80
CA PRO A 104 14.25 -5.06 -8.61
C PRO A 104 13.23 -5.88 -7.83
N GLY A 105 12.03 -6.05 -8.41
CA GLY A 105 10.93 -6.80 -7.78
C GLY A 105 10.04 -5.98 -6.85
N THR A 106 10.40 -4.73 -6.55
CA THR A 106 9.56 -3.81 -5.77
C THR A 106 8.48 -3.19 -6.66
N PRO A 107 7.19 -3.29 -6.31
CA PRO A 107 6.11 -2.72 -7.10
C PRO A 107 5.96 -1.21 -6.91
N LEU A 108 5.36 -0.59 -7.93
CA LEU A 108 4.84 0.77 -7.88
C LEU A 108 3.38 0.75 -7.46
N VAL A 109 3.04 1.30 -6.31
CA VAL A 109 1.65 1.51 -5.88
C VAL A 109 1.17 2.86 -6.40
N VAL A 110 0.16 2.87 -7.27
CA VAL A 110 -0.42 4.10 -7.81
C VAL A 110 -1.71 4.44 -7.09
N VAL A 111 -1.79 5.69 -6.61
CA VAL A 111 -2.89 6.20 -5.77
C VAL A 111 -3.48 7.44 -6.43
N GLN A 112 -4.80 7.46 -6.65
CA GLN A 112 -5.50 8.66 -7.06
C GLN A 112 -5.84 9.49 -5.83
N LEU A 113 -5.37 10.73 -5.77
CA LEU A 113 -5.69 11.67 -4.69
C LEU A 113 -7.19 11.99 -4.68
N PRO A 114 -7.87 11.96 -3.52
CA PRO A 114 -9.28 12.29 -3.44
C PRO A 114 -9.54 13.75 -3.84
N TYR A 115 -10.73 13.99 -4.37
CA TYR A 115 -11.24 15.33 -4.64
C TYR A 115 -12.06 15.84 -3.43
N GLU A 116 -12.55 17.07 -3.51
CA GLU A 116 -13.42 17.65 -2.48
C GLU A 116 -14.83 17.00 -2.49
N ASP A 117 -15.29 16.61 -3.68
CA ASP A 117 -16.61 15.99 -3.92
C ASP A 117 -16.55 14.93 -5.02
N ARG A 118 -17.69 14.39 -5.37
CA ARG A 118 -17.85 13.39 -6.45
C ARG A 118 -18.60 13.94 -7.67
N ASP A 119 -18.61 15.23 -7.89
CA ASP A 119 -19.19 15.84 -9.08
C ASP A 119 -18.45 15.39 -10.35
N ASN A 120 -19.20 15.16 -11.42
CA ASN A 120 -18.66 14.62 -12.69
C ASN A 120 -17.85 13.31 -12.51
N LEU A 121 -18.28 12.47 -11.55
CA LEU A 121 -17.56 11.27 -11.12
C LEU A 121 -17.08 10.41 -12.29
N ARG A 122 -17.96 10.13 -13.26
CA ARG A 122 -17.64 9.26 -14.39
C ARG A 122 -16.46 9.78 -15.22
N GLU A 123 -16.46 11.06 -15.54
CA GLU A 123 -15.34 11.69 -16.26
C GLU A 123 -14.04 11.62 -15.45
N ARG A 124 -14.11 11.90 -14.15
CA ARG A 124 -12.94 11.80 -13.26
C ARG A 124 -12.39 10.40 -13.18
N GLN A 125 -13.25 9.38 -13.09
CA GLN A 125 -12.86 7.97 -13.12
C GLN A 125 -12.15 7.60 -14.42
N GLU A 126 -12.70 7.98 -15.56
CA GLU A 126 -12.11 7.72 -16.88
C GLU A 126 -10.75 8.40 -17.04
N ASN A 127 -10.63 9.65 -16.57
CA ASN A 127 -9.37 10.39 -16.60
C ASN A 127 -8.30 9.71 -15.72
N ALA A 128 -8.64 9.38 -14.47
CA ALA A 128 -7.73 8.71 -13.56
C ALA A 128 -7.29 7.34 -14.08
N ILE A 129 -8.23 6.52 -14.58
CA ILE A 129 -7.93 5.20 -15.16
C ILE A 129 -6.96 5.34 -16.34
N GLY A 130 -7.21 6.30 -17.24
CA GLY A 130 -6.34 6.53 -18.40
C GLY A 130 -4.92 6.94 -18.00
N CYS A 131 -4.77 7.77 -16.98
CA CYS A 131 -3.46 8.18 -16.45
C CYS A 131 -2.75 7.02 -15.72
N MET A 132 -3.45 6.28 -14.86
CA MET A 132 -2.89 5.12 -14.16
C MET A 132 -2.44 4.03 -15.14
N ASP A 133 -3.21 3.73 -16.17
CA ASP A 133 -2.82 2.79 -17.22
C ASP A 133 -1.55 3.27 -17.96
N ALA A 134 -1.45 4.56 -18.26
CA ALA A 134 -0.27 5.13 -18.91
C ALA A 134 0.98 5.05 -18.04
N VAL A 135 0.88 5.33 -16.74
CA VAL A 135 1.97 5.14 -15.76
C VAL A 135 2.37 3.68 -15.69
N ALA A 136 1.40 2.78 -15.52
CA ALA A 136 1.64 1.35 -15.38
C ALA A 136 2.33 0.74 -16.61
N ARG A 137 1.95 1.15 -17.82
CA ARG A 137 2.62 0.69 -19.05
C ARG A 137 4.07 1.16 -19.12
N ARG A 138 4.39 2.38 -18.67
CA ARG A 138 5.78 2.83 -18.59
C ARG A 138 6.57 2.06 -17.54
N ALA A 139 5.97 1.83 -16.37
CA ALA A 139 6.57 0.98 -15.33
C ALA A 139 6.87 -0.44 -15.85
N ALA A 140 5.89 -1.05 -16.52
CA ALA A 140 6.04 -2.38 -17.11
C ALA A 140 7.14 -2.43 -18.19
N ALA A 141 7.29 -1.38 -19.00
CA ALA A 141 8.38 -1.27 -19.97
C ALA A 141 9.77 -1.20 -19.31
N ALA A 142 9.85 -0.73 -18.06
CA ALA A 142 11.05 -0.75 -17.22
C ALA A 142 11.18 -2.03 -16.35
N GLY A 143 10.30 -3.01 -16.53
CA GLY A 143 10.29 -4.25 -15.76
C GLY A 143 9.72 -4.14 -14.35
N ILE A 144 8.97 -3.07 -14.05
CA ILE A 144 8.39 -2.77 -12.75
C ILE A 144 6.89 -3.10 -12.80
N ARG A 145 6.42 -3.90 -11.85
CA ARG A 145 4.99 -4.16 -11.67
C ARG A 145 4.32 -2.96 -11.02
N ALA A 146 3.25 -2.43 -11.62
CA ALA A 146 2.40 -1.43 -10.99
C ALA A 146 1.17 -2.10 -10.36
N THR A 147 0.64 -1.50 -9.28
CA THR A 147 -0.62 -1.91 -8.67
C THR A 147 -1.45 -0.68 -8.30
N VAL A 148 -2.77 -0.76 -8.39
CA VAL A 148 -3.67 0.33 -8.05
C VAL A 148 -4.17 0.20 -6.62
N HIS A 149 -4.10 1.31 -5.87
CA HIS A 149 -4.58 1.41 -4.49
C HIS A 149 -5.71 2.46 -4.41
N PRO A 150 -6.99 2.05 -4.43
CA PRO A 150 -8.11 2.95 -4.20
C PRO A 150 -8.23 3.33 -2.73
N ASN A 151 -8.71 4.55 -2.48
CA ASN A 151 -8.94 5.08 -1.14
C ASN A 151 -10.43 5.43 -0.89
N SER A 152 -10.80 5.83 0.35
CA SER A 152 -12.19 6.00 0.73
C SER A 152 -12.63 7.38 1.26
N PRO A 153 -11.84 8.45 1.28
CA PRO A 153 -12.35 9.78 1.57
C PRO A 153 -13.63 10.12 0.77
N PRO A 154 -14.52 10.97 1.26
CA PRO A 154 -15.81 11.25 0.60
C PRO A 154 -15.71 11.67 -0.86
N GLY A 155 -14.64 12.37 -1.24
CA GLY A 155 -14.37 12.81 -2.62
C GLY A 155 -13.61 11.82 -3.49
N SER A 156 -13.32 10.60 -3.01
CA SER A 156 -12.57 9.60 -3.78
C SER A 156 -13.33 9.15 -5.02
N ALA A 157 -12.63 9.03 -6.13
CA ALA A 157 -13.20 8.55 -7.38
C ALA A 157 -13.55 7.05 -7.33
N PHE A 158 -12.82 6.27 -6.52
CA PHE A 158 -12.99 4.82 -6.42
C PHE A 158 -13.21 4.40 -4.97
N ARG A 159 -14.46 4.50 -4.49
CA ARG A 159 -14.81 4.30 -3.09
C ARG A 159 -15.78 3.15 -2.85
N THR A 160 -16.73 2.94 -3.76
CA THR A 160 -17.83 1.95 -3.62
C THR A 160 -17.56 0.70 -4.45
N ALA A 161 -18.35 -0.36 -4.21
CA ALA A 161 -18.25 -1.60 -4.99
C ALA A 161 -18.38 -1.38 -6.51
N ASP A 162 -19.30 -0.51 -6.93
CA ASP A 162 -19.47 -0.19 -8.35
C ASP A 162 -18.24 0.55 -8.92
N ASP A 163 -17.60 1.42 -8.11
CA ASP A 163 -16.39 2.11 -8.52
C ASP A 163 -15.21 1.14 -8.70
N TYR A 164 -15.07 0.16 -7.78
CA TYR A 164 -14.04 -0.88 -7.90
C TYR A 164 -14.28 -1.81 -9.07
N GLU A 165 -15.54 -2.18 -9.34
CA GLU A 165 -15.90 -2.97 -10.52
C GLU A 165 -15.53 -2.24 -11.81
N LEU A 166 -15.83 -0.93 -11.88
CA LEU A 166 -15.46 -0.09 -13.00
C LEU A 166 -13.93 -0.01 -13.16
N LEU A 167 -13.21 0.35 -12.09
CA LEU A 167 -11.76 0.52 -12.09
C LEU A 167 -11.06 -0.76 -12.56
N LEU A 168 -11.32 -1.85 -11.85
CA LEU A 168 -10.68 -3.13 -12.12
C LEU A 168 -11.17 -3.77 -13.43
N GLY A 169 -12.36 -3.44 -13.90
CA GLY A 169 -12.88 -3.87 -15.20
C GLY A 169 -12.26 -3.13 -16.39
N MET A 170 -11.80 -1.91 -16.20
CA MET A 170 -11.18 -1.09 -17.26
C MET A 170 -9.66 -1.22 -17.33
N LEU A 171 -8.99 -1.52 -16.21
CA LEU A 171 -7.54 -1.70 -16.15
C LEU A 171 -7.14 -3.11 -16.62
N ASP A 172 -6.13 -3.17 -17.47
CA ASP A 172 -5.56 -4.42 -17.98
C ASP A 172 -4.81 -5.18 -16.87
N PRO A 173 -5.26 -6.37 -16.43
CA PRO A 173 -4.63 -7.13 -15.34
C PRO A 173 -3.19 -7.57 -15.65
N GLU A 174 -2.81 -7.68 -16.90
CA GLU A 174 -1.44 -8.03 -17.30
C GLU A 174 -0.47 -6.84 -17.08
N VAL A 175 -1.01 -5.62 -17.04
CA VAL A 175 -0.23 -4.38 -16.90
C VAL A 175 -0.21 -3.88 -15.46
N ILE A 176 -1.39 -3.87 -14.81
CA ILE A 176 -1.55 -3.31 -13.48
C ILE A 176 -2.36 -4.24 -12.57
N GLY A 177 -1.78 -4.55 -11.40
CA GLY A 177 -2.41 -5.34 -10.37
C GLY A 177 -3.31 -4.53 -9.44
N PHE A 178 -3.60 -5.11 -8.30
CA PHE A 178 -4.47 -4.52 -7.30
C PHE A 178 -3.84 -4.61 -5.90
N THR A 179 -3.83 -3.48 -5.20
CA THR A 179 -3.51 -3.36 -3.78
C THR A 179 -4.79 -3.07 -3.02
N PRO A 180 -5.53 -4.09 -2.53
CA PRO A 180 -6.63 -3.85 -1.61
C PRO A 180 -6.12 -3.26 -0.31
N ASP A 181 -6.66 -2.10 0.08
CA ASP A 181 -6.61 -1.62 1.45
C ASP A 181 -7.90 -2.02 2.16
N VAL A 182 -7.76 -2.87 3.17
CA VAL A 182 -8.93 -3.50 3.81
C VAL A 182 -9.76 -2.51 4.63
N GLY A 183 -9.13 -1.47 5.18
CA GLY A 183 -9.84 -0.37 5.85
C GLY A 183 -10.62 0.48 4.88
N HIS A 184 -10.01 0.87 3.76
CA HIS A 184 -10.70 1.63 2.72
C HIS A 184 -11.85 0.85 2.10
N LEU A 185 -11.72 -0.46 1.89
CA LEU A 185 -12.82 -1.32 1.46
C LEU A 185 -13.97 -1.29 2.46
N ALA A 186 -13.69 -1.46 3.76
CA ALA A 186 -14.70 -1.43 4.81
C ALA A 186 -15.36 -0.06 4.96
N ALA A 187 -14.60 1.04 4.86
CA ALA A 187 -15.13 2.40 4.86
C ALA A 187 -15.98 2.72 3.62
N GLY A 188 -15.70 2.04 2.50
CA GLY A 188 -16.53 2.05 1.29
C GLY A 188 -17.79 1.18 1.36
N GLY A 189 -18.02 0.49 2.49
CA GLY A 189 -19.19 -0.36 2.72
C GLY A 189 -19.08 -1.77 2.14
N MET A 190 -17.86 -2.22 1.80
CA MET A 190 -17.58 -3.54 1.27
C MET A 190 -17.07 -4.48 2.35
N ASP A 191 -17.23 -5.79 2.16
CA ASP A 191 -16.51 -6.81 2.93
C ASP A 191 -15.12 -7.01 2.32
N PRO A 192 -14.03 -6.69 3.06
CA PRO A 192 -12.68 -6.77 2.50
C PRO A 192 -12.29 -8.17 2.03
N LEU A 193 -12.68 -9.22 2.77
CA LEU A 193 -12.36 -10.59 2.40
C LEU A 193 -13.08 -11.02 1.13
N GLU A 194 -14.35 -10.62 0.95
CA GLU A 194 -15.09 -10.93 -0.26
C GLU A 194 -14.52 -10.19 -1.49
N VAL A 195 -14.06 -8.95 -1.33
CA VAL A 195 -13.39 -8.22 -2.42
C VAL A 195 -12.05 -8.89 -2.78
N ILE A 196 -11.24 -9.25 -1.78
CA ILE A 196 -9.97 -9.97 -2.00
C ILE A 196 -10.24 -11.31 -2.70
N ARG A 197 -11.28 -12.06 -2.31
CA ARG A 197 -11.68 -13.31 -2.98
C ARG A 197 -12.05 -13.09 -4.44
N ARG A 198 -12.85 -12.07 -4.72
CA ARG A 198 -13.32 -11.76 -6.07
C ARG A 198 -12.19 -11.40 -7.03
N TYR A 199 -11.17 -10.70 -6.53
CA TYR A 199 -10.06 -10.19 -7.34
C TYR A 199 -8.70 -10.83 -7.01
N ARG A 200 -8.71 -12.03 -6.39
CA ARG A 200 -7.49 -12.68 -5.86
C ARG A 200 -6.35 -12.75 -6.87
N ASP A 201 -6.65 -13.07 -8.12
CA ASP A 201 -5.63 -13.22 -9.17
C ASP A 201 -4.96 -11.90 -9.59
N ARG A 202 -5.49 -10.77 -9.10
CA ARG A 202 -4.93 -9.43 -9.33
C ARG A 202 -4.23 -8.85 -8.10
N VAL A 203 -4.35 -9.51 -6.93
CA VAL A 203 -3.77 -9.02 -5.68
C VAL A 203 -2.28 -9.27 -5.68
N ASP A 204 -1.50 -8.22 -5.85
CA ASP A 204 -0.03 -8.23 -5.87
C ASP A 204 0.57 -7.65 -4.58
N HIS A 205 -0.18 -6.85 -3.84
CA HIS A 205 0.22 -6.17 -2.61
C HIS A 205 -1.01 -5.96 -1.74
N VAL A 206 -0.88 -5.76 -0.42
CA VAL A 206 -2.05 -5.62 0.49
C VAL A 206 -1.76 -4.59 1.56
N HIS A 207 -2.70 -3.67 1.80
CA HIS A 207 -2.66 -2.75 2.94
C HIS A 207 -3.65 -3.15 4.03
N PHE A 208 -3.16 -3.13 5.27
CA PHE A 208 -3.93 -3.36 6.47
C PHE A 208 -4.14 -2.06 7.24
N LYS A 209 -5.39 -1.65 7.30
CA LYS A 209 -5.89 -0.49 8.01
C LYS A 209 -7.14 -0.91 8.77
N ASP A 210 -7.26 -0.57 10.04
CA ASP A 210 -8.41 -0.98 10.84
C ASP A 210 -9.44 0.15 10.98
N ILE A 211 -10.68 -0.27 11.16
CA ILE A 211 -11.81 0.64 11.30
C ILE A 211 -12.77 0.10 12.36
N ASP A 212 -13.30 0.96 13.21
CA ASP A 212 -14.23 0.58 14.25
C ASP A 212 -15.69 0.44 13.77
N ALA A 213 -16.59 0.14 14.67
CA ALA A 213 -18.02 -0.02 14.36
C ALA A 213 -18.71 1.32 14.01
N ALA A 214 -18.13 2.45 14.41
CA ALA A 214 -18.64 3.78 14.08
C ALA A 214 -18.16 4.26 12.69
N GLY A 215 -17.19 3.58 12.10
CA GLY A 215 -16.57 3.95 10.81
C GLY A 215 -15.38 4.88 10.95
N GLU A 216 -14.79 4.98 12.15
CA GLU A 216 -13.59 5.75 12.43
C GLU A 216 -12.35 4.86 12.40
N TRP A 217 -11.19 5.42 11.99
CA TRP A 217 -9.94 4.67 11.97
C TRP A 217 -9.55 4.22 13.39
N ALA A 218 -9.25 2.96 13.53
CA ALA A 218 -8.88 2.34 14.79
C ALA A 218 -7.43 1.84 14.76
N PRO A 219 -6.73 1.84 15.90
CA PRO A 219 -5.43 1.19 15.98
C PRO A 219 -5.54 -0.28 15.58
N THR A 220 -4.53 -0.80 14.88
CA THR A 220 -4.50 -2.18 14.39
C THR A 220 -4.91 -3.19 15.49
N GLY A 221 -5.94 -3.98 15.20
CA GLY A 221 -6.48 -5.01 16.07
C GLY A 221 -7.52 -4.54 17.09
N ASP A 222 -7.82 -3.22 17.17
CA ASP A 222 -8.88 -2.68 18.02
C ASP A 222 -10.19 -2.42 17.25
N GLY A 223 -10.12 -2.50 15.91
CA GLY A 223 -11.27 -2.31 15.04
C GLY A 223 -12.06 -3.60 14.78
N ARG A 224 -12.71 -3.67 13.63
CA ARG A 224 -13.59 -4.78 13.26
C ARG A 224 -13.12 -5.63 12.09
N ILE A 225 -11.95 -5.33 11.53
CA ILE A 225 -11.43 -6.08 10.37
C ILE A 225 -10.88 -7.43 10.84
N ASP A 226 -11.33 -8.51 10.20
CA ASP A 226 -10.81 -9.85 10.45
C ASP A 226 -9.48 -10.10 9.72
N PHE A 227 -8.41 -9.44 10.19
CA PHE A 227 -7.06 -9.65 9.65
C PHE A 227 -6.63 -11.12 9.68
N PRO A 228 -6.86 -11.90 10.77
CA PRO A 228 -6.54 -13.32 10.80
C PRO A 228 -7.22 -14.12 9.69
N GLY A 229 -8.50 -13.86 9.43
CA GLY A 229 -9.25 -14.51 8.34
C GLY A 229 -8.69 -14.15 6.96
N ILE A 230 -8.33 -12.89 6.75
CA ILE A 230 -7.72 -12.43 5.49
C ILE A 230 -6.34 -13.06 5.28
N VAL A 231 -5.45 -13.06 6.30
CA VAL A 231 -4.12 -13.69 6.22
C VAL A 231 -4.23 -15.19 5.94
N SER A 232 -5.15 -15.86 6.62
CA SER A 232 -5.38 -17.30 6.40
C SER A 232 -5.82 -17.59 4.97
N TYR A 233 -6.74 -16.79 4.42
CA TYR A 233 -7.18 -16.93 3.04
C TYR A 233 -6.05 -16.65 2.02
N LEU A 234 -5.28 -15.59 2.22
CA LEU A 234 -4.15 -15.25 1.36
C LEU A 234 -3.10 -16.37 1.35
N ARG A 235 -2.73 -16.89 2.52
CA ARG A 235 -1.85 -18.06 2.67
C ARG A 235 -2.39 -19.27 1.92
N ASP A 236 -3.65 -19.63 2.16
CA ASP A 236 -4.29 -20.84 1.61
C ASP A 236 -4.46 -20.78 0.09
N THR A 237 -4.48 -19.57 -0.47
CA THR A 237 -4.52 -19.32 -1.92
C THR A 237 -3.15 -19.02 -2.53
N GLY A 238 -2.06 -19.27 -1.80
CA GLY A 238 -0.70 -19.16 -2.30
C GLY A 238 -0.25 -17.72 -2.58
N TYR A 239 -0.78 -16.73 -1.84
CA TYR A 239 -0.24 -15.39 -1.89
C TYR A 239 1.16 -15.36 -1.30
N THR A 240 2.08 -14.79 -2.05
CA THR A 240 3.45 -14.51 -1.60
C THR A 240 3.74 -13.04 -1.84
N GLY A 241 4.16 -12.33 -0.84
CA GLY A 241 4.39 -10.90 -0.97
C GLY A 241 4.18 -10.15 0.34
N TRP A 242 3.85 -8.88 0.23
CA TRP A 242 3.77 -8.00 1.37
C TRP A 242 2.34 -7.72 1.83
N ILE A 243 2.16 -7.73 3.14
CA ILE A 243 1.04 -7.09 3.83
C ILE A 243 1.63 -5.93 4.61
N VAL A 244 1.20 -4.72 4.29
CA VAL A 244 1.75 -3.48 4.82
C VAL A 244 0.71 -2.81 5.71
N PHE A 245 1.08 -2.50 6.94
CA PHE A 245 0.23 -1.76 7.86
C PHE A 245 0.25 -0.27 7.52
N GLU A 246 -0.94 0.29 7.35
CA GLU A 246 -1.17 1.71 7.14
C GLU A 246 -2.15 2.22 8.21
N ASP A 247 -1.64 2.41 9.43
CA ASP A 247 -2.45 2.84 10.57
C ASP A 247 -2.68 4.36 10.48
N GLU A 248 -3.94 4.76 10.39
CA GLU A 248 -4.40 6.16 10.38
C GLU A 248 -5.19 6.52 11.63
N SER A 249 -5.07 5.75 12.70
CA SER A 249 -5.78 6.03 13.94
C SER A 249 -5.31 7.34 14.60
N PRO A 250 -6.15 8.02 15.39
CA PRO A 250 -5.76 9.26 16.07
C PRO A 250 -4.54 9.10 17.01
N SER A 251 -4.27 7.90 17.50
CA SER A 251 -3.09 7.61 18.34
C SER A 251 -1.79 7.69 17.56
N VAL A 252 -1.81 7.31 16.29
CA VAL A 252 -0.64 7.35 15.40
C VAL A 252 -0.31 8.79 14.99
N GLU A 253 -1.32 9.63 14.79
CA GLU A 253 -1.09 11.05 14.54
C GLU A 253 -0.29 11.73 15.65
N GLN A 254 -0.46 11.29 16.90
CA GLN A 254 0.26 11.81 18.06
C GLN A 254 1.68 11.22 18.20
N ASP A 255 1.83 9.92 17.92
CA ASP A 255 3.10 9.20 18.00
C ASP A 255 3.14 8.04 17.00
N PRO A 256 3.61 8.29 15.76
CA PRO A 256 3.65 7.27 14.72
C PRO A 256 4.60 6.12 15.03
N ASP A 257 5.65 6.33 15.80
CA ASP A 257 6.59 5.29 16.22
C ASP A 257 5.92 4.26 17.13
N VAL A 258 5.00 4.70 17.99
CA VAL A 258 4.19 3.79 18.83
C VAL A 258 3.23 2.98 17.96
N GLY A 259 2.65 3.58 16.92
CA GLY A 259 1.82 2.88 15.94
C GLY A 259 2.58 1.77 15.23
N ALA A 260 3.77 2.06 14.72
CA ALA A 260 4.63 1.05 14.07
C ALA A 260 4.99 -0.10 15.01
N ARG A 261 5.33 0.19 16.29
CA ARG A 261 5.60 -0.85 17.30
C ARG A 261 4.39 -1.72 17.58
N ARG A 262 3.19 -1.13 17.64
CA ARG A 262 1.94 -1.86 17.80
C ARG A 262 1.67 -2.79 16.61
N ASN A 263 1.82 -2.28 15.39
CA ASN A 263 1.66 -3.04 14.16
C ASN A 263 2.61 -4.25 14.13
N GLY A 264 3.88 -4.05 14.47
CA GLY A 264 4.86 -5.13 14.54
C GLY A 264 4.55 -6.16 15.63
N ALA A 265 4.08 -5.72 16.80
CA ALA A 265 3.63 -6.64 17.86
C ALA A 265 2.42 -7.47 17.40
N TYR A 266 1.42 -6.85 16.77
CA TYR A 266 0.25 -7.54 16.24
C TYR A 266 0.63 -8.54 15.14
N ALA A 267 1.51 -8.16 14.22
CA ALA A 267 2.03 -9.08 13.20
C ALA A 267 2.68 -10.31 13.84
N ARG A 268 3.59 -10.10 14.77
CA ARG A 268 4.36 -11.17 15.43
C ARG A 268 3.49 -12.10 16.29
N GLU A 269 2.57 -11.53 17.06
CA GLU A 269 1.82 -12.26 18.07
C GLU A 269 0.55 -12.93 17.51
N ILE A 270 -0.07 -12.33 16.50
CA ILE A 270 -1.36 -12.76 15.98
C ILE A 270 -1.26 -13.34 14.56
N LEU A 271 -0.52 -12.66 13.65
CA LEU A 271 -0.60 -13.01 12.23
C LEU A 271 0.48 -14.02 11.79
N MET A 272 1.74 -13.83 12.20
CA MET A 272 2.83 -14.73 11.83
C MET A 272 2.58 -16.18 12.25
N PRO A 273 2.02 -16.49 13.45
CA PRO A 273 1.70 -17.85 13.83
C PRO A 273 0.72 -18.57 12.89
N LEU A 274 -0.11 -17.80 12.16
CA LEU A 274 -1.04 -18.38 11.18
C LEU A 274 -0.30 -18.90 9.94
N LEU A 275 0.85 -18.33 9.60
CA LEU A 275 1.64 -18.74 8.44
C LEU A 275 2.33 -20.10 8.69
N ASP A 276 2.68 -20.40 9.93
CA ASP A 276 3.36 -21.65 10.32
C ASP A 276 2.41 -22.85 10.49
N ALA A 277 1.08 -22.62 10.47
CA ALA A 277 0.08 -23.65 10.83
C ALA A 277 -0.01 -24.84 9.85
N ASN A 278 0.60 -24.78 8.67
CA ASN A 278 0.61 -25.87 7.68
C ASN A 278 1.70 -26.94 7.89
N GLY A 279 2.61 -26.76 8.89
CA GLY A 279 3.68 -27.74 9.20
C GLY A 279 3.29 -28.87 10.15
N ARG A 280 2.03 -28.92 10.61
CA ARG A 280 1.57 -29.89 11.63
C ARG A 280 0.29 -30.62 11.26
N ARG A 281 0.14 -31.06 10.02
CA ARG A 281 -0.88 -32.05 9.69
C ARG A 281 -0.27 -33.27 9.02
#